data_f59bde7bc7fd91e9361169fd1cf455f1
#
_entry.id   f59bde7bc7fd91e9361169fd1cf455f1
#
_cell.length_a   1.000
_cell.length_b   1.000
_cell.length_c   1.000
_cell.angle_alpha   90.00
_cell.angle_beta   90.00
_cell.angle_gamma   90.00
#
_symmetry.space_group_name_H-M   'P 1'
#
loop_
_entity.id
_entity.type
_entity.pdbx_description
1 polymer ?
#
loop_
_entity_poly.entity_id
_entity_poly.type
_entity_poly.pdbx_seq_one_letter_code
_entity_poly.pdbx_strand_id
1 'polypeptide(L)'
;MENWKFALSSIRSHKMRSFLTMLGIIIGVAAVVLIMGLGNGMRQSVTDSVTGDKDTVQVYYEAKGEELDPAYADLSHPTKPVKEVWLEQVARQTPGIDSYFVTNSLTSSISLQKKTVKNVNITGASQGYFKAKKLEMLTGRSLQDNDYKNFSRVIVIDQMVAKKLFETNEDALNQVVTIGNNDYRVIGVYKNKDTAIGAYGEIGTALVANTQLAAENNTDAIGQIFFHVTDVKNSSSVAKAAAKRLTQLSQDDNGEYKAADMSSTLDQVNTIFGTITTVVGAIAGISLLVGGIGVMNIMLVSVTERTREIGLRKALGATRRKILTQFLIESMVLTILG
;
A
#
# COMPACT_ATOMS: atom_id res chain seq x y z
N MET A 1 -34.96 11.90 -34.38
CA MET A 1 -33.87 12.90 -34.22
C MET A 1 -34.35 14.26 -33.68
N GLU A 2 -35.59 14.63 -33.77
CA GLU A 2 -36.08 15.93 -33.28
C GLU A 2 -36.10 16.05 -31.74
N ASN A 3 -36.39 14.97 -31.02
CA ASN A 3 -36.51 15.00 -29.55
C ASN A 3 -35.20 15.40 -28.82
N TRP A 4 -34.04 15.04 -29.36
CA TRP A 4 -32.72 15.42 -28.79
C TRP A 4 -32.43 16.92 -28.96
N LYS A 5 -32.75 17.47 -30.15
CA LYS A 5 -32.59 18.91 -30.41
C LYS A 5 -33.49 19.73 -29.49
N PHE A 6 -34.69 19.23 -29.22
CA PHE A 6 -35.66 19.87 -28.35
C PHE A 6 -35.20 19.84 -26.87
N ALA A 7 -34.68 18.69 -26.42
CA ALA A 7 -34.13 18.55 -25.07
C ALA A 7 -32.94 19.51 -24.84
N LEU A 8 -32.02 19.59 -25.80
CA LEU A 8 -30.88 20.54 -25.74
C LEU A 8 -31.35 22.01 -25.76
N SER A 9 -32.38 22.34 -26.52
CA SER A 9 -32.96 23.70 -26.54
C SER A 9 -33.60 24.08 -25.19
N SER A 10 -34.30 23.12 -24.55
CA SER A 10 -34.89 23.31 -23.22
C SER A 10 -33.85 23.57 -22.14
N ILE A 11 -32.74 22.81 -22.13
CA ILE A 11 -31.62 23.02 -21.23
C ILE A 11 -31.04 24.42 -21.39
N ARG A 12 -30.96 24.90 -22.64
CA ARG A 12 -30.41 26.22 -22.97
C ARG A 12 -31.29 27.37 -22.57
N SER A 13 -32.61 27.17 -22.46
CA SER A 13 -33.56 28.20 -22.02
C SER A 13 -33.51 28.44 -20.51
N HIS A 14 -33.16 27.43 -19.70
CA HIS A 14 -33.12 27.52 -18.23
C HIS A 14 -31.73 27.16 -17.68
N LYS A 15 -30.68 27.80 -18.25
CA LYS A 15 -29.27 27.47 -18.03
C LYS A 15 -28.86 27.35 -16.54
N MET A 16 -29.25 28.29 -15.69
CA MET A 16 -28.86 28.28 -14.27
C MET A 16 -29.47 27.11 -13.51
N ARG A 17 -30.71 26.77 -13.78
CA ARG A 17 -31.40 25.68 -13.10
C ARG A 17 -30.85 24.32 -13.52
N SER A 18 -30.68 24.13 -14.84
CA SER A 18 -30.08 22.91 -15.39
C SER A 18 -28.63 22.74 -14.92
N PHE A 19 -27.86 23.82 -14.87
CA PHE A 19 -26.48 23.80 -14.38
C PHE A 19 -26.39 23.40 -12.90
N LEU A 20 -27.24 23.95 -12.01
CA LEU A 20 -27.20 23.62 -10.58
C LEU A 20 -27.54 22.15 -10.32
N THR A 21 -28.49 21.59 -11.04
CA THR A 21 -28.85 20.17 -10.89
C THR A 21 -27.81 19.23 -11.46
N MET A 22 -27.25 19.52 -12.64
CA MET A 22 -26.12 18.76 -13.19
C MET A 22 -24.92 18.83 -12.26
N LEU A 23 -24.64 20.01 -11.69
CA LEU A 23 -23.51 20.17 -10.74
C LEU A 23 -23.66 19.25 -9.52
N GLY A 24 -24.88 19.12 -8.97
CA GLY A 24 -25.13 18.20 -7.85
C GLY A 24 -24.87 16.73 -8.20
N ILE A 25 -25.29 16.31 -9.40
CA ILE A 25 -25.06 14.94 -9.88
C ILE A 25 -23.58 14.72 -10.16
N ILE A 26 -22.93 15.66 -10.86
CA ILE A 26 -21.48 15.60 -11.17
C ILE A 26 -20.65 15.47 -9.90
N ILE A 27 -20.89 16.32 -8.90
CA ILE A 27 -20.16 16.27 -7.63
C ILE A 27 -20.39 14.93 -6.93
N GLY A 28 -21.64 14.46 -6.88
CA GLY A 28 -21.99 13.18 -6.26
C GLY A 28 -21.26 12.00 -6.91
N VAL A 29 -21.36 11.87 -8.23
CA VAL A 29 -20.74 10.77 -8.99
C VAL A 29 -19.22 10.89 -8.96
N ALA A 30 -18.66 12.08 -9.17
CA ALA A 30 -17.21 12.30 -9.14
C ALA A 30 -16.61 11.94 -7.78
N ALA A 31 -17.25 12.36 -6.67
CA ALA A 31 -16.80 12.00 -5.33
C ALA A 31 -16.74 10.49 -5.13
N VAL A 32 -17.78 9.76 -5.58
CA VAL A 32 -17.81 8.28 -5.50
C VAL A 32 -16.71 7.64 -6.31
N VAL A 33 -16.54 8.03 -7.56
CA VAL A 33 -15.52 7.46 -8.44
C VAL A 33 -14.12 7.72 -7.88
N LEU A 34 -13.86 8.94 -7.39
CA LEU A 34 -12.58 9.30 -6.79
C LEU A 34 -12.30 8.49 -5.51
N ILE A 35 -13.28 8.37 -4.61
CA ILE A 35 -13.10 7.65 -3.35
C ILE A 35 -12.95 6.14 -3.60
N MET A 36 -13.74 5.55 -4.52
CA MET A 36 -13.59 4.15 -4.90
C MET A 36 -12.25 3.88 -5.59
N GLY A 37 -11.83 4.77 -6.49
CA GLY A 37 -10.53 4.67 -7.15
C GLY A 37 -9.37 4.75 -6.15
N LEU A 38 -9.43 5.72 -5.25
CA LEU A 38 -8.42 5.89 -4.19
C LEU A 38 -8.43 4.70 -3.22
N GLY A 39 -9.62 4.25 -2.79
CA GLY A 39 -9.78 3.09 -1.90
C GLY A 39 -9.23 1.80 -2.50
N ASN A 40 -9.52 1.52 -3.77
CA ASN A 40 -8.97 0.36 -4.46
C ASN A 40 -7.45 0.47 -4.65
N GLY A 41 -6.94 1.66 -4.97
CA GLY A 41 -5.51 1.91 -5.08
C GLY A 41 -4.79 1.71 -3.75
N MET A 42 -5.33 2.24 -2.65
CA MET A 42 -4.79 2.04 -1.31
C MET A 42 -4.84 0.57 -0.88
N ARG A 43 -5.98 -0.11 -1.10
CA ARG A 43 -6.11 -1.54 -0.83
C ARG A 43 -5.06 -2.35 -1.59
N GLN A 44 -4.87 -2.08 -2.87
CA GLN A 44 -3.85 -2.75 -3.68
C GLN A 44 -2.45 -2.47 -3.14
N SER A 45 -2.14 -1.22 -2.83
CA SER A 45 -0.84 -0.82 -2.27
C SER A 45 -0.56 -1.50 -0.93
N VAL A 46 -1.53 -1.54 -0.02
CA VAL A 46 -1.39 -2.25 1.27
C VAL A 46 -1.25 -3.75 1.04
N THR A 47 -2.08 -4.33 0.16
CA THR A 47 -1.98 -5.76 -0.18
C THR A 47 -0.60 -6.08 -0.75
N ASP A 48 -0.09 -5.29 -1.68
CA ASP A 48 1.22 -5.49 -2.28
C ASP A 48 2.35 -5.31 -1.25
N SER A 49 2.22 -4.35 -0.33
CA SER A 49 3.19 -4.16 0.77
C SER A 49 3.19 -5.33 1.76
N VAL A 50 2.02 -5.87 2.08
CA VAL A 50 1.86 -7.00 3.00
C VAL A 50 2.22 -8.33 2.33
N THR A 51 1.93 -8.47 1.02
CA THR A 51 2.18 -9.71 0.25
C THR A 51 3.36 -9.60 -0.71
N GLY A 52 4.11 -8.51 -0.65
CA GLY A 52 5.15 -8.15 -1.63
C GLY A 52 6.19 -9.23 -1.92
N ASP A 53 6.44 -10.10 -0.93
CA ASP A 53 7.25 -11.31 -1.08
C ASP A 53 6.42 -12.53 -0.68
N LYS A 54 5.54 -12.95 -1.56
CA LYS A 54 4.66 -14.12 -1.36
C LYS A 54 5.45 -15.41 -1.07
N ASP A 55 6.70 -15.45 -1.47
CA ASP A 55 7.64 -16.54 -1.24
C ASP A 55 8.46 -16.39 0.07
N THR A 56 8.11 -15.39 0.89
CA THR A 56 8.80 -15.14 2.17
C THR A 56 7.80 -15.15 3.32
N VAL A 57 8.11 -15.89 4.38
CA VAL A 57 7.30 -15.96 5.60
C VAL A 57 8.09 -15.47 6.79
N GLN A 58 7.45 -14.66 7.63
CA GLN A 58 8.05 -14.17 8.87
C GLN A 58 7.70 -15.09 10.02
N VAL A 59 8.70 -15.31 10.89
CA VAL A 59 8.52 -16.01 12.17
C VAL A 59 8.94 -15.05 13.28
N TYR A 60 8.10 -14.90 14.29
CA TYR A 60 8.33 -14.01 15.42
C TYR A 60 8.15 -14.75 16.74
N TYR A 61 8.72 -14.20 17.80
CA TYR A 61 8.60 -14.73 19.16
C TYR A 61 7.39 -14.12 19.84
N GLU A 62 6.62 -14.92 20.57
CA GLU A 62 5.52 -14.47 21.39
C GLU A 62 5.74 -14.96 22.83
N ALA A 63 5.78 -14.03 23.78
CA ALA A 63 5.95 -14.35 25.18
C ALA A 63 4.69 -15.03 25.73
N LYS A 64 4.87 -15.90 26.71
CA LYS A 64 3.77 -16.66 27.31
C LYS A 64 2.80 -15.74 28.02
N GLY A 65 1.53 -15.77 27.60
CA GLY A 65 0.46 -14.93 28.14
C GLY A 65 0.31 -13.57 27.45
N GLU A 66 1.11 -13.28 26.45
CA GLU A 66 0.92 -12.16 25.54
C GLU A 66 0.30 -12.69 24.24
N GLU A 67 -0.63 -11.93 23.67
CA GLU A 67 -1.14 -12.17 22.33
C GLU A 67 -0.67 -11.01 21.47
N LEU A 68 0.35 -11.27 20.65
CA LEU A 68 0.97 -10.25 19.80
C LEU A 68 0.30 -10.25 18.43
N ASP A 69 -0.16 -9.09 18.00
CA ASP A 69 -0.61 -8.93 16.62
C ASP A 69 0.60 -9.10 15.68
N PRO A 70 0.52 -9.96 14.64
CA PRO A 70 1.59 -10.13 13.65
C PRO A 70 2.10 -8.84 13.02
N ALA A 71 1.27 -7.80 12.96
CA ALA A 71 1.69 -6.48 12.47
C ALA A 71 2.74 -5.80 13.37
N TYR A 72 2.87 -6.24 14.62
CA TYR A 72 3.86 -5.74 15.60
C TYR A 72 4.92 -6.80 15.96
N ALA A 73 5.08 -7.81 15.10
CA ALA A 73 6.03 -8.90 15.30
C ALA A 73 7.49 -8.45 15.49
N ASP A 74 7.84 -7.28 14.98
CA ASP A 74 9.15 -6.64 15.15
C ASP A 74 9.38 -6.05 16.56
N LEU A 75 8.34 -5.94 17.38
CA LEU A 75 8.45 -5.50 18.78
C LEU A 75 8.69 -6.68 19.73
N SER A 76 8.63 -7.89 19.23
CA SER A 76 8.82 -9.08 20.06
C SER A 76 10.30 -9.40 20.26
N HIS A 77 10.69 -9.59 21.50
CA HIS A 77 12.08 -9.92 21.85
C HIS A 77 12.12 -11.25 22.61
N PRO A 78 12.79 -12.27 22.07
CA PRO A 78 12.96 -13.52 22.79
C PRO A 78 13.83 -13.33 24.02
N THR A 79 13.50 -14.06 25.09
CA THR A 79 14.31 -14.06 26.34
C THR A 79 15.70 -14.65 26.13
N LYS A 80 15.86 -15.52 25.16
CA LYS A 80 17.15 -16.08 24.76
C LYS A 80 17.54 -15.57 23.39
N PRO A 81 18.77 -15.05 23.18
CA PRO A 81 19.23 -14.62 21.87
C PRO A 81 19.11 -15.73 20.84
N VAL A 82 18.56 -15.42 19.68
CA VAL A 82 18.45 -16.36 18.56
C VAL A 82 19.85 -16.68 18.03
N LYS A 83 20.10 -17.97 17.83
CA LYS A 83 21.37 -18.45 17.27
C LYS A 83 21.22 -18.73 15.78
N GLU A 84 22.13 -18.25 14.97
CA GLU A 84 22.11 -18.45 13.52
C GLU A 84 22.08 -19.94 13.14
N VAL A 85 22.77 -20.80 13.91
CA VAL A 85 22.75 -22.26 13.73
C VAL A 85 21.34 -22.86 13.82
N TRP A 86 20.46 -22.28 14.64
CA TRP A 86 19.07 -22.73 14.72
C TRP A 86 18.31 -22.41 13.43
N LEU A 87 18.53 -21.24 12.85
CA LEU A 87 17.89 -20.83 11.60
C LEU A 87 18.36 -21.68 10.43
N GLU A 88 19.68 -21.97 10.35
CA GLU A 88 20.21 -22.93 9.38
C GLU A 88 19.58 -24.31 9.52
N GLN A 89 19.47 -24.79 10.77
CA GLN A 89 18.88 -26.11 11.03
C GLN A 89 17.40 -26.16 10.64
N VAL A 90 16.63 -25.10 10.96
CA VAL A 90 15.22 -24.98 10.53
C VAL A 90 15.13 -24.97 9.01
N ALA A 91 15.95 -24.16 8.32
CA ALA A 91 15.93 -24.08 6.87
C ALA A 91 16.25 -25.42 6.19
N ARG A 92 17.26 -26.14 6.67
CA ARG A 92 17.68 -27.45 6.12
C ARG A 92 16.69 -28.58 6.40
N GLN A 93 15.98 -28.53 7.52
CA GLN A 93 15.18 -29.66 8.02
C GLN A 93 13.67 -29.46 7.82
N THR A 94 13.23 -28.27 7.37
CA THR A 94 11.82 -28.00 7.09
C THR A 94 11.59 -28.08 5.57
N PRO A 95 10.87 -29.09 5.08
CA PRO A 95 10.56 -29.19 3.66
C PRO A 95 9.82 -27.93 3.17
N GLY A 96 10.23 -27.44 2.01
CA GLY A 96 9.62 -26.23 1.42
C GLY A 96 10.34 -24.94 1.78
N ILE A 97 11.39 -24.95 2.60
CA ILE A 97 12.28 -23.82 2.84
C ILE A 97 13.58 -24.07 2.07
N ASP A 98 14.03 -23.08 1.32
CA ASP A 98 15.32 -23.11 0.60
C ASP A 98 16.37 -22.19 1.18
N SER A 99 15.95 -21.12 1.86
CA SER A 99 16.86 -20.16 2.47
C SER A 99 16.17 -19.39 3.60
N TYR A 100 16.97 -18.66 4.36
CA TYR A 100 16.51 -17.72 5.37
C TYR A 100 17.30 -16.42 5.28
N PHE A 101 16.73 -15.38 5.82
CA PHE A 101 17.45 -14.13 6.11
C PHE A 101 16.90 -13.50 7.39
N VAL A 102 17.73 -12.66 7.97
CA VAL A 102 17.35 -11.89 9.15
C VAL A 102 17.59 -10.42 8.89
N THR A 103 16.82 -9.60 9.56
CA THR A 103 16.98 -8.15 9.52
C THR A 103 16.90 -7.58 10.92
N ASN A 104 17.56 -6.45 11.10
CA ASN A 104 17.31 -5.50 12.16
C ASN A 104 17.19 -4.11 11.52
N SER A 105 16.53 -3.18 12.16
CA SER A 105 16.31 -1.87 11.55
C SER A 105 16.34 -0.75 12.57
N LEU A 106 16.70 0.42 12.10
CA LEU A 106 16.54 1.67 12.83
C LEU A 106 16.18 2.80 11.87
N THR A 107 15.53 3.82 12.37
CA THR A 107 15.28 5.05 11.61
C THR A 107 16.31 6.10 12.01
N SER A 108 17.04 6.62 11.03
CA SER A 108 18.05 7.64 11.25
C SER A 108 18.10 8.66 10.11
N SER A 109 19.02 9.60 10.19
CA SER A 109 19.34 10.50 9.10
C SER A 109 20.64 10.08 8.42
N ILE A 110 20.73 10.26 7.10
CA ILE A 110 21.96 10.10 6.34
C ILE A 110 22.42 11.47 5.89
N SER A 111 23.65 11.82 6.23
CA SER A 111 24.25 13.12 5.92
C SER A 111 25.46 12.97 5.01
N LEU A 112 25.57 13.88 4.05
CA LEU A 112 26.76 14.08 3.21
C LEU A 112 27.11 15.57 3.29
N GLN A 113 28.17 15.91 4.01
CA GLN A 113 28.56 17.30 4.26
C GLN A 113 27.39 18.14 4.82
N LYS A 114 26.88 19.08 4.01
CA LYS A 114 25.74 19.97 4.38
C LYS A 114 24.37 19.43 3.98
N LYS A 115 24.31 18.38 3.17
CA LYS A 115 23.04 17.76 2.75
C LYS A 115 22.66 16.67 3.74
N THR A 116 21.38 16.62 4.15
CA THR A 116 20.87 15.60 5.07
C THR A 116 19.52 15.08 4.58
N VAL A 117 19.37 13.78 4.51
CA VAL A 117 18.09 13.08 4.29
C VAL A 117 17.64 12.55 5.65
N LYS A 118 16.51 13.05 6.14
CA LYS A 118 15.92 12.64 7.43
C LYS A 118 14.98 11.47 7.25
N ASN A 119 14.72 10.74 8.35
CA ASN A 119 13.76 9.63 8.40
C ASN A 119 14.06 8.54 7.36
N VAL A 120 15.34 8.16 7.22
CA VAL A 120 15.74 7.03 6.40
C VAL A 120 15.64 5.77 7.22
N ASN A 121 15.00 4.74 6.68
CA ASN A 121 14.98 3.41 7.29
C ASN A 121 16.28 2.69 6.96
N ILE A 122 17.14 2.51 7.97
CA ILE A 122 18.40 1.77 7.85
C ILE A 122 18.12 0.32 8.22
N THR A 123 18.18 -0.56 7.24
CA THR A 123 17.98 -2.00 7.45
C THR A 123 19.31 -2.71 7.48
N GLY A 124 19.62 -3.31 8.61
CA GLY A 124 20.70 -4.29 8.72
C GLY A 124 20.21 -5.61 8.13
N ALA A 125 20.77 -5.99 7.00
CA ALA A 125 20.38 -7.16 6.23
C ALA A 125 21.42 -8.26 6.33
N SER A 126 21.01 -9.52 6.56
CA SER A 126 21.91 -10.66 6.46
C SER A 126 22.18 -11.04 5.00
N GLN A 127 23.15 -11.91 4.79
CA GLN A 127 23.61 -12.32 3.46
C GLN A 127 22.49 -12.83 2.54
N GLY A 128 21.49 -13.56 3.07
CA GLY A 128 20.38 -14.10 2.31
C GLY A 128 19.39 -13.05 1.80
N TYR A 129 19.39 -11.85 2.39
CA TYR A 129 18.42 -10.80 2.10
C TYR A 129 18.40 -10.36 0.63
N PHE A 130 19.56 -10.07 0.06
CA PHE A 130 19.67 -9.58 -1.33
C PHE A 130 19.15 -10.60 -2.35
N LYS A 131 19.40 -11.89 -2.09
CA LYS A 131 18.92 -12.98 -2.94
C LYS A 131 17.42 -13.16 -2.82
N ALA A 132 16.88 -13.15 -1.59
CA ALA A 132 15.47 -13.33 -1.34
C ALA A 132 14.64 -12.17 -1.90
N LYS A 133 15.08 -10.92 -1.67
CA LYS A 133 14.39 -9.70 -2.15
C LYS A 133 14.62 -9.38 -3.63
N LYS A 134 15.49 -10.11 -4.33
CA LYS A 134 15.80 -9.89 -5.77
C LYS A 134 16.04 -8.41 -6.09
N LEU A 135 16.85 -7.74 -5.25
CA LEU A 135 17.10 -6.31 -5.36
C LEU A 135 17.85 -5.98 -6.66
N GLU A 136 17.36 -5.00 -7.38
CA GLU A 136 17.95 -4.50 -8.63
C GLU A 136 19.02 -3.44 -8.29
N MET A 137 20.30 -3.78 -8.48
CA MET A 137 21.39 -2.82 -8.33
C MET A 137 21.45 -1.91 -9.55
N LEU A 138 21.43 -0.59 -9.33
CA LEU A 138 21.57 0.42 -10.37
C LEU A 138 23.04 0.71 -10.66
N THR A 139 23.85 0.76 -9.62
CA THR A 139 25.29 0.94 -9.73
C THR A 139 26.02 0.34 -8.52
N GLY A 140 27.30 0.01 -8.68
CA GLY A 140 28.11 -0.58 -7.61
C GLY A 140 27.78 -2.05 -7.35
N ARG A 141 27.85 -2.47 -6.08
CA ARG A 141 27.66 -3.85 -5.64
C ARG A 141 26.80 -3.96 -4.38
N SER A 142 26.22 -5.13 -4.17
CA SER A 142 25.58 -5.51 -2.91
C SER A 142 26.61 -5.85 -1.82
N LEU A 143 26.13 -6.06 -0.59
CA LEU A 143 26.94 -6.58 0.52
C LEU A 143 27.45 -8.00 0.19
N GLN A 144 28.69 -8.27 0.54
CA GLN A 144 29.39 -9.55 0.33
C GLN A 144 29.84 -10.14 1.66
N ASP A 145 30.20 -11.44 1.67
CA ASP A 145 30.65 -12.17 2.86
C ASP A 145 31.71 -11.45 3.67
N ASN A 146 32.68 -10.83 2.98
CA ASN A 146 33.73 -10.09 3.64
C ASN A 146 33.25 -8.85 4.41
N ASP A 147 32.15 -8.23 3.94
CA ASP A 147 31.57 -7.06 4.61
C ASP A 147 30.98 -7.45 5.97
N TYR A 148 30.36 -8.65 6.05
CA TYR A 148 29.82 -9.21 7.31
C TYR A 148 30.91 -9.66 8.27
N LYS A 149 31.93 -10.38 7.76
CA LYS A 149 33.01 -10.97 8.58
C LYS A 149 33.92 -9.91 9.16
N ASN A 150 34.16 -8.84 8.42
CA ASN A 150 35.11 -7.78 8.81
C ASN A 150 34.42 -6.59 9.49
N PHE A 151 33.13 -6.67 9.78
CA PHE A 151 32.37 -5.56 10.32
C PHE A 151 32.58 -4.27 9.51
N SER A 152 32.53 -4.38 8.19
CA SER A 152 32.85 -3.28 7.30
C SER A 152 31.78 -2.20 7.35
N ARG A 153 32.16 -0.96 7.58
CA ARG A 153 31.27 0.20 7.52
C ARG A 153 30.99 0.58 6.07
N VAL A 154 30.19 -0.25 5.42
CA VAL A 154 29.72 -0.04 4.04
C VAL A 154 28.21 0.00 3.99
N ILE A 155 27.68 0.77 3.04
CA ILE A 155 26.24 0.97 2.89
C ILE A 155 25.84 0.88 1.43
N VAL A 156 24.66 0.31 1.20
CA VAL A 156 23.96 0.35 -0.08
C VAL A 156 22.71 1.22 0.12
N ILE A 157 22.58 2.30 -0.65
CA ILE A 157 21.49 3.27 -0.51
C ILE A 157 20.46 3.09 -1.62
N ASP A 158 19.22 3.45 -1.38
CA ASP A 158 18.21 3.45 -2.42
C ASP A 158 18.38 4.65 -3.37
N GLN A 159 17.74 4.55 -4.52
CA GLN A 159 17.77 5.60 -5.54
C GLN A 159 17.24 6.95 -5.03
N MET A 160 16.30 6.96 -4.09
CA MET A 160 15.72 8.18 -3.56
C MET A 160 16.72 8.91 -2.64
N VAL A 161 17.41 8.18 -1.76
CA VAL A 161 18.48 8.73 -0.92
C VAL A 161 19.63 9.23 -1.81
N ALA A 162 20.01 8.44 -2.84
CA ALA A 162 21.05 8.82 -3.79
C ALA A 162 20.71 10.15 -4.49
N LYS A 163 19.52 10.32 -5.04
CA LYS A 163 19.07 11.56 -5.72
C LYS A 163 19.05 12.79 -4.80
N LYS A 164 18.82 12.61 -3.50
CA LYS A 164 18.81 13.74 -2.55
C LYS A 164 20.22 14.18 -2.13
N LEU A 165 21.18 13.26 -2.10
CA LEU A 165 22.54 13.53 -1.65
C LEU A 165 23.50 13.83 -2.80
N PHE A 166 23.35 13.15 -3.94
CA PHE A 166 24.26 13.18 -5.08
C PHE A 166 23.56 13.69 -6.34
N GLU A 167 24.33 14.01 -7.37
CA GLU A 167 23.80 14.44 -8.67
C GLU A 167 23.44 13.24 -9.56
N THR A 168 24.30 12.21 -9.53
CA THR A 168 24.07 10.93 -10.23
C THR A 168 24.24 9.77 -9.27
N ASN A 169 23.78 8.58 -9.67
CA ASN A 169 23.95 7.36 -8.86
C ASN A 169 25.44 6.95 -8.79
N GLU A 170 26.19 7.22 -9.85
CA GLU A 170 27.63 6.91 -9.95
C GLU A 170 28.45 7.77 -9.01
N ASP A 171 28.09 9.03 -8.80
CA ASP A 171 28.76 9.94 -7.88
C ASP A 171 28.64 9.48 -6.41
N ALA A 172 27.65 8.65 -6.10
CA ALA A 172 27.49 8.08 -4.77
C ALA A 172 28.57 7.05 -4.41
N LEU A 173 29.16 6.36 -5.42
CA LEU A 173 30.09 5.28 -5.16
C LEU A 173 31.37 5.78 -4.51
N ASN A 174 31.81 5.04 -3.48
CA ASN A 174 32.98 5.31 -2.66
C ASN A 174 32.93 6.62 -1.85
N GLN A 175 31.82 7.35 -1.89
CA GLN A 175 31.61 8.49 -1.00
C GLN A 175 31.35 8.03 0.42
N VAL A 176 31.73 8.86 1.37
CA VAL A 176 31.48 8.61 2.79
C VAL A 176 30.27 9.41 3.23
N VAL A 177 29.29 8.73 3.78
CA VAL A 177 28.08 9.30 4.37
C VAL A 177 28.07 9.02 5.86
N THR A 178 27.47 9.90 6.64
CA THR A 178 27.37 9.76 8.09
C THR A 178 25.96 9.34 8.49
N ILE A 179 25.84 8.30 9.31
CA ILE A 179 24.59 7.82 9.93
C ILE A 179 24.77 7.96 11.44
N GLY A 180 23.99 8.85 12.06
CA GLY A 180 24.21 9.15 13.48
C GLY A 180 25.61 9.70 13.70
N ASN A 181 26.45 8.94 14.40
CA ASN A 181 27.86 9.29 14.68
C ASN A 181 28.88 8.46 13.89
N ASN A 182 28.43 7.60 12.99
CA ASN A 182 29.28 6.66 12.30
C ASN A 182 29.36 6.95 10.80
N ASP A 183 30.55 6.83 10.24
CA ASP A 183 30.80 7.04 8.82
C ASP A 183 30.74 5.72 8.05
N TYR A 184 30.01 5.72 6.94
CA TYR A 184 29.83 4.57 6.07
C TYR A 184 30.23 4.92 4.63
N ARG A 185 30.97 4.00 3.99
CA ARG A 185 31.29 4.13 2.57
C ARG A 185 30.19 3.55 1.71
N VAL A 186 29.64 4.34 0.79
CA VAL A 186 28.64 3.90 -0.19
C VAL A 186 29.29 2.95 -1.20
N ILE A 187 28.78 1.72 -1.28
CA ILE A 187 29.30 0.68 -2.19
C ILE A 187 28.34 0.36 -3.33
N GLY A 188 27.10 0.81 -3.26
CA GLY A 188 26.10 0.59 -4.30
C GLY A 188 24.85 1.42 -4.11
N VAL A 189 24.12 1.56 -5.19
CA VAL A 189 22.80 2.16 -5.23
C VAL A 189 21.83 1.15 -5.83
N TYR A 190 20.69 0.93 -5.18
CA TYR A 190 19.66 0.01 -5.66
C TYR A 190 18.33 0.70 -5.93
N LYS A 191 17.52 0.05 -6.74
CA LYS A 191 16.16 0.49 -7.03
C LYS A 191 15.23 -0.13 -5.99
N ASN A 192 14.67 0.71 -5.13
CA ASN A 192 13.61 0.25 -4.24
C ASN A 192 12.30 0.16 -5.02
N LYS A 193 11.69 -1.03 -5.04
CA LYS A 193 10.38 -1.26 -5.66
C LYS A 193 9.24 -0.95 -4.68
N ASP A 194 9.54 -1.05 -3.38
CA ASP A 194 8.60 -0.84 -2.29
C ASP A 194 8.78 0.58 -1.73
N THR A 195 8.49 1.59 -2.54
CA THR A 195 8.44 2.98 -2.04
C THR A 195 7.25 3.12 -1.11
N ALA A 196 7.48 2.94 0.18
CA ALA A 196 6.48 3.29 1.19
C ALA A 196 6.27 4.80 1.16
N ILE A 197 5.07 5.23 0.78
CA ILE A 197 4.66 6.62 0.89
C ILE A 197 4.22 6.82 2.34
N GLY A 198 5.12 7.34 3.17
CA GLY A 198 4.77 7.75 4.53
C GLY A 198 3.91 9.01 4.54
N ALA A 199 3.36 9.37 5.71
CA ALA A 199 2.56 10.59 5.91
C ALA A 199 3.27 11.89 5.49
N TYR A 200 4.58 11.85 5.29
CA TYR A 200 5.44 12.99 4.92
C TYR A 200 6.17 12.79 3.58
N GLY A 201 5.71 11.90 2.71
CA GLY A 201 6.32 11.60 1.43
C GLY A 201 7.09 10.28 1.40
N GLU A 202 7.88 10.07 0.33
CA GLU A 202 8.67 8.85 0.15
C GLU A 202 9.72 8.71 1.26
N ILE A 203 9.74 7.54 1.92
CA ILE A 203 10.72 7.19 2.95
C ILE A 203 11.92 6.56 2.25
N GLY A 204 13.11 7.15 2.47
CA GLY A 204 14.36 6.58 2.00
C GLY A 204 14.75 5.32 2.74
N THR A 205 15.42 4.43 2.06
CA THR A 205 15.93 3.19 2.64
C THR A 205 17.41 3.01 2.36
N ALA A 206 18.09 2.36 3.28
CA ALA A 206 19.49 2.00 3.12
C ALA A 206 19.78 0.65 3.78
N LEU A 207 20.74 -0.08 3.23
CA LEU A 207 21.09 -1.43 3.67
C LEU A 207 22.53 -1.47 4.14
N VAL A 208 22.75 -2.02 5.33
CA VAL A 208 24.05 -2.29 5.93
C VAL A 208 24.10 -3.75 6.39
N ALA A 209 25.26 -4.25 6.77
CA ALA A 209 25.34 -5.59 7.37
C ALA A 209 24.62 -5.58 8.74
N ASN A 210 23.74 -6.56 8.99
CA ASN A 210 22.99 -6.67 10.24
C ASN A 210 23.91 -6.77 11.47
N THR A 211 25.02 -7.47 11.33
CA THR A 211 26.05 -7.60 12.39
C THR A 211 26.69 -6.27 12.72
N GLN A 212 27.00 -5.45 11.72
CA GLN A 212 27.58 -4.12 11.91
C GLN A 212 26.58 -3.17 12.59
N LEU A 213 25.33 -3.15 12.11
CA LEU A 213 24.28 -2.31 12.69
C LEU A 213 24.02 -2.64 14.16
N ALA A 214 23.99 -3.94 14.48
CA ALA A 214 23.81 -4.43 15.84
C ALA A 214 24.97 -4.04 16.76
N ALA A 215 26.21 -4.22 16.30
CA ALA A 215 27.40 -3.89 17.07
C ALA A 215 27.49 -2.38 17.42
N GLU A 216 27.06 -1.52 16.49
CA GLU A 216 27.09 -0.07 16.69
C GLU A 216 25.97 0.48 17.57
N ASN A 217 24.81 -0.19 17.58
CA ASN A 217 23.65 0.26 18.34
C ASN A 217 23.39 -0.57 19.62
N ASN A 218 24.25 -1.53 19.91
CA ASN A 218 24.11 -2.46 21.05
C ASN A 218 22.74 -3.17 21.05
N THR A 219 22.33 -3.63 19.88
CA THR A 219 21.08 -4.36 19.63
C THR A 219 21.37 -5.78 19.15
N ASP A 220 20.35 -6.60 19.04
CA ASP A 220 20.49 -7.94 18.49
C ASP A 220 20.73 -7.91 16.98
N ALA A 221 21.65 -8.75 16.50
CA ALA A 221 21.91 -8.90 15.08
C ALA A 221 20.77 -9.61 14.34
N ILE A 222 19.93 -10.34 15.08
CA ILE A 222 18.74 -11.04 14.60
C ILE A 222 17.53 -10.38 15.25
N GLY A 223 16.93 -9.40 14.57
CA GLY A 223 15.70 -8.76 15.01
C GLY A 223 14.47 -9.49 14.44
N GLN A 224 14.35 -9.51 13.12
CA GLN A 224 13.27 -10.19 12.41
C GLN A 224 13.81 -11.42 11.69
N ILE A 225 13.03 -12.49 11.64
CA ILE A 225 13.40 -13.77 11.04
C ILE A 225 12.47 -14.07 9.87
N PHE A 226 13.05 -14.31 8.71
CA PHE A 226 12.32 -14.63 7.49
C PHE A 226 12.85 -15.92 6.87
N PHE A 227 11.93 -16.76 6.40
CA PHE A 227 12.23 -17.95 5.63
C PHE A 227 11.67 -17.80 4.22
N HIS A 228 12.48 -18.10 3.22
CA HIS A 228 12.04 -18.13 1.83
C HIS A 228 11.47 -19.51 1.53
N VAL A 229 10.25 -19.55 0.98
CA VAL A 229 9.52 -20.78 0.68
C VAL A 229 9.47 -21.03 -0.81
N THR A 230 9.63 -22.30 -1.20
CA THR A 230 9.65 -22.71 -2.61
C THR A 230 8.26 -22.76 -3.24
N ASP A 231 7.20 -22.91 -2.43
CA ASP A 231 5.81 -22.98 -2.88
C ASP A 231 4.93 -22.06 -2.02
N VAL A 232 4.50 -20.97 -2.64
CA VAL A 232 3.63 -19.96 -2.01
C VAL A 232 2.30 -20.54 -1.51
N LYS A 233 1.76 -21.58 -2.17
CA LYS A 233 0.49 -22.19 -1.76
C LYS A 233 0.56 -22.88 -0.41
N ASN A 234 1.74 -23.35 -0.05
CA ASN A 234 2.01 -24.05 1.21
C ASN A 234 2.71 -23.16 2.24
N SER A 235 2.87 -21.86 1.96
CA SER A 235 3.65 -20.93 2.79
C SER A 235 3.21 -20.92 4.25
N SER A 236 1.90 -20.86 4.54
CA SER A 236 1.37 -20.85 5.90
C SER A 236 1.70 -22.13 6.68
N SER A 237 1.58 -23.31 6.04
CA SER A 237 1.90 -24.59 6.69
C SER A 237 3.40 -24.74 6.93
N VAL A 238 4.22 -24.30 5.98
CA VAL A 238 5.69 -24.30 6.09
C VAL A 238 6.15 -23.34 7.18
N ALA A 239 5.56 -22.14 7.25
CA ALA A 239 5.83 -21.15 8.28
C ALA A 239 5.52 -21.68 9.70
N LYS A 240 4.35 -22.31 9.88
CA LYS A 240 3.98 -22.95 11.16
C LYS A 240 4.93 -24.07 11.54
N ALA A 241 5.39 -24.88 10.57
CA ALA A 241 6.38 -25.93 10.81
C ALA A 241 7.75 -25.34 11.21
N ALA A 242 8.19 -24.27 10.54
CA ALA A 242 9.42 -23.55 10.89
C ALA A 242 9.35 -22.95 12.29
N ALA A 243 8.27 -22.27 12.62
CA ALA A 243 8.03 -21.66 13.93
C ALA A 243 8.07 -22.72 15.05
N LYS A 244 7.32 -23.82 14.87
CA LYS A 244 7.32 -24.93 15.82
C LYS A 244 8.72 -25.53 16.04
N ARG A 245 9.48 -25.67 14.96
CA ARG A 245 10.84 -26.19 15.05
C ARG A 245 11.80 -25.24 15.73
N LEU A 246 11.67 -23.94 15.45
CA LEU A 246 12.47 -22.91 16.11
C LEU A 246 12.17 -22.86 17.62
N THR A 247 10.90 -23.00 18.03
CA THR A 247 10.50 -23.13 19.43
C THR A 247 11.17 -24.32 20.09
N GLN A 248 11.20 -25.47 19.43
CA GLN A 248 11.88 -26.67 19.95
C GLN A 248 13.38 -26.49 20.12
N LEU A 249 14.03 -25.78 19.20
CA LEU A 249 15.49 -25.54 19.26
C LEU A 249 15.86 -24.48 20.28
N SER A 250 15.03 -23.47 20.50
CA SER A 250 15.27 -22.43 21.48
C SER A 250 15.18 -22.94 22.92
N GLN A 251 14.36 -23.96 23.16
CA GLN A 251 14.09 -24.47 24.52
C GLN A 251 13.77 -23.32 25.50
N ASP A 252 12.94 -22.38 25.02
CA ASP A 252 12.54 -21.22 25.83
C ASP A 252 11.16 -21.49 26.45
N ASP A 253 11.13 -21.60 27.79
CA ASP A 253 9.90 -21.88 28.55
C ASP A 253 9.01 -20.62 28.70
N ASN A 254 9.54 -19.45 28.36
CA ASN A 254 8.88 -18.15 28.53
C ASN A 254 8.06 -17.71 27.33
N GLY A 255 8.13 -18.45 26.21
CA GLY A 255 7.36 -18.12 25.01
C GLY A 255 7.59 -19.12 23.90
N GLU A 256 7.01 -18.83 22.74
CA GLU A 256 7.08 -19.68 21.56
C GLU A 256 7.26 -18.84 20.29
N TYR A 257 7.82 -19.45 19.26
CA TYR A 257 7.87 -18.83 17.93
C TYR A 257 6.58 -19.12 17.18
N LYS A 258 6.01 -18.09 16.59
CA LYS A 258 4.80 -18.16 15.75
C LYS A 258 5.09 -17.70 14.33
N ALA A 259 4.32 -18.22 13.38
CA ALA A 259 4.33 -17.72 12.01
C ALA A 259 3.44 -16.48 11.93
N ALA A 260 3.92 -15.41 11.32
CA ALA A 260 3.10 -14.26 11.00
C ALA A 260 2.06 -14.67 9.94
N ASP A 261 0.81 -14.81 10.37
CA ASP A 261 -0.30 -15.12 9.47
C ASP A 261 -0.84 -13.81 8.90
N MET A 262 -0.29 -13.43 7.74
CA MET A 262 -0.72 -12.21 7.04
C MET A 262 -2.15 -12.30 6.49
N SER A 263 -2.77 -13.48 6.51
CA SER A 263 -4.16 -13.63 6.08
C SER A 263 -5.12 -12.85 6.97
N SER A 264 -4.90 -12.85 8.27
CA SER A 264 -5.72 -12.07 9.23
C SER A 264 -5.59 -10.56 8.99
N THR A 265 -4.39 -10.09 8.71
CA THR A 265 -4.14 -8.68 8.37
C THR A 265 -4.82 -8.29 7.05
N LEU A 266 -4.74 -9.16 6.05
CA LEU A 266 -5.45 -8.95 4.78
C LEU A 266 -6.97 -8.95 4.94
N ASP A 267 -7.51 -9.82 5.81
CA ASP A 267 -8.95 -9.85 6.12
C ASP A 267 -9.39 -8.58 6.85
N GLN A 268 -8.59 -8.07 7.79
CA GLN A 268 -8.84 -6.77 8.43
C GLN A 268 -8.82 -5.63 7.41
N VAL A 269 -7.81 -5.56 6.55
CA VAL A 269 -7.71 -4.59 5.46
C VAL A 269 -8.94 -4.67 4.56
N ASN A 270 -9.33 -5.87 4.13
CA ASN A 270 -10.52 -6.08 3.32
C ASN A 270 -11.80 -5.62 4.01
N THR A 271 -11.92 -5.87 5.31
CA THR A 271 -13.08 -5.46 6.13
C THR A 271 -13.16 -3.94 6.25
N ILE A 272 -12.03 -3.27 6.51
CA ILE A 272 -11.95 -1.80 6.59
C ILE A 272 -12.35 -1.17 5.26
N PHE A 273 -11.76 -1.62 4.14
CA PHE A 273 -12.11 -1.10 2.82
C PHE A 273 -13.55 -1.45 2.40
N GLY A 274 -14.06 -2.61 2.79
CA GLY A 274 -15.46 -2.99 2.61
C GLY A 274 -16.40 -2.03 3.34
N THR A 275 -16.08 -1.68 4.58
CA THR A 275 -16.85 -0.72 5.38
C THR A 275 -16.80 0.68 4.76
N ILE A 276 -15.62 1.17 4.37
CA ILE A 276 -15.47 2.46 3.69
C ILE A 276 -16.31 2.50 2.42
N THR A 277 -16.23 1.46 1.59
CA THR A 277 -17.00 1.36 0.34
C THR A 277 -18.51 1.40 0.60
N THR A 278 -18.97 0.72 1.65
CA THR A 278 -20.40 0.71 2.03
C THR A 278 -20.87 2.09 2.47
N VAL A 279 -20.11 2.77 3.33
CA VAL A 279 -20.44 4.12 3.79
C VAL A 279 -20.46 5.11 2.64
N VAL A 280 -19.44 5.08 1.79
CA VAL A 280 -19.36 5.94 0.60
C VAL A 280 -20.50 5.65 -0.37
N GLY A 281 -20.82 4.37 -0.58
CA GLY A 281 -21.97 3.95 -1.40
C GLY A 281 -23.31 4.48 -0.87
N ALA A 282 -23.49 4.48 0.45
CA ALA A 282 -24.68 5.05 1.08
C ALA A 282 -24.76 6.58 0.87
N ILE A 283 -23.67 7.30 1.08
CA ILE A 283 -23.60 8.75 0.84
C ILE A 283 -23.89 9.07 -0.64
N ALA A 284 -23.32 8.29 -1.55
CA ALA A 284 -23.58 8.41 -2.98
C ALA A 284 -25.05 8.19 -3.32
N GLY A 285 -25.67 7.15 -2.75
CA GLY A 285 -27.08 6.87 -2.92
C GLY A 285 -27.96 8.04 -2.49
N ILE A 286 -27.67 8.65 -1.34
CA ILE A 286 -28.37 9.84 -0.86
C ILE A 286 -28.16 11.02 -1.81
N SER A 287 -26.93 11.25 -2.26
CA SER A 287 -26.60 12.34 -3.20
C SER A 287 -27.33 12.18 -4.53
N LEU A 288 -27.41 10.96 -5.06
CA LEU A 288 -28.16 10.66 -6.28
C LEU A 288 -29.66 10.84 -6.09
N LEU A 289 -30.23 10.47 -4.93
CA LEU A 289 -31.64 10.73 -4.59
C LEU A 289 -31.93 12.22 -4.57
N VAL A 290 -31.06 13.02 -3.92
CA VAL A 290 -31.23 14.49 -3.89
C VAL A 290 -31.14 15.09 -5.31
N GLY A 291 -30.18 14.63 -6.11
CA GLY A 291 -30.07 15.01 -7.52
C GLY A 291 -31.29 14.63 -8.33
N GLY A 292 -31.81 13.41 -8.12
CA GLY A 292 -33.08 12.94 -8.77
C GLY A 292 -34.29 13.77 -8.40
N ILE A 293 -34.44 14.16 -7.12
CA ILE A 293 -35.49 15.08 -6.67
C ILE A 293 -35.33 16.45 -7.33
N GLY A 294 -34.10 16.92 -7.49
CA GLY A 294 -33.81 18.16 -8.22
C GLY A 294 -34.28 18.10 -9.67
N VAL A 295 -33.96 17.00 -10.38
CA VAL A 295 -34.45 16.77 -11.77
C VAL A 295 -35.96 16.68 -11.81
N MET A 296 -36.58 15.96 -10.87
CA MET A 296 -38.04 15.84 -10.77
C MET A 296 -38.72 17.22 -10.63
N ASN A 297 -38.19 18.07 -9.73
CA ASN A 297 -38.72 19.42 -9.53
C ASN A 297 -38.63 20.28 -10.79
N ILE A 298 -37.49 20.21 -11.50
CA ILE A 298 -37.34 20.90 -12.78
C ILE A 298 -38.35 20.42 -13.83
N MET A 299 -38.50 19.11 -13.94
CA MET A 299 -39.41 18.54 -14.90
C MET A 299 -40.88 18.88 -14.58
N LEU A 300 -41.28 18.89 -13.30
CA LEU A 300 -42.63 19.33 -12.90
C LEU A 300 -42.92 20.79 -13.29
N VAL A 301 -42.00 21.69 -13.02
CA VAL A 301 -42.10 23.10 -13.41
C VAL A 301 -42.17 23.24 -14.94
N SER A 302 -41.28 22.51 -15.66
CA SER A 302 -41.28 22.54 -17.14
C SER A 302 -42.62 22.05 -17.72
N VAL A 303 -43.22 21.00 -17.15
CA VAL A 303 -44.53 20.49 -17.57
C VAL A 303 -45.63 21.51 -17.30
N THR A 304 -45.66 22.17 -16.14
CA THR A 304 -46.67 23.19 -15.80
C THR A 304 -46.53 24.41 -16.68
N GLU A 305 -45.37 24.92 -16.98
CA GLU A 305 -45.11 26.03 -17.88
C GLU A 305 -45.56 25.75 -19.33
N ARG A 306 -45.51 24.47 -19.77
CA ARG A 306 -45.86 24.03 -21.14
C ARG A 306 -47.23 23.39 -21.25
N THR A 307 -48.13 23.58 -20.28
CA THR A 307 -49.47 22.93 -20.24
C THR A 307 -50.28 23.26 -21.47
N ARG A 308 -50.24 24.51 -21.98
CA ARG A 308 -50.91 24.96 -23.18
C ARG A 308 -50.37 24.26 -24.44
N GLU A 309 -49.10 24.10 -24.56
CA GLU A 309 -48.43 23.40 -25.69
C GLU A 309 -48.79 21.91 -25.70
N ILE A 310 -48.76 21.27 -24.52
CA ILE A 310 -49.16 19.87 -24.31
C ILE A 310 -50.63 19.67 -24.69
N GLY A 311 -51.50 20.60 -24.28
CA GLY A 311 -52.90 20.59 -24.62
C GLY A 311 -53.15 20.70 -26.13
N LEU A 312 -52.41 21.59 -26.82
CA LEU A 312 -52.47 21.73 -28.27
C LEU A 312 -52.03 20.47 -29.02
N ARG A 313 -50.92 19.85 -28.59
CA ARG A 313 -50.44 18.59 -29.17
C ARG A 313 -51.44 17.46 -28.97
N LYS A 314 -52.10 17.39 -27.82
CA LYS A 314 -53.11 16.42 -27.53
C LYS A 314 -54.34 16.63 -28.38
N ALA A 315 -54.74 17.88 -28.62
CA ALA A 315 -55.86 18.23 -29.53
C ALA A 315 -55.57 17.88 -30.99
N LEU A 316 -54.30 17.94 -31.41
CA LEU A 316 -53.79 17.52 -32.72
C LEU A 316 -53.62 16.00 -32.86
N GLY A 317 -54.04 15.19 -31.86
CA GLY A 317 -54.00 13.72 -31.89
C GLY A 317 -52.72 13.07 -31.36
N ALA A 318 -51.87 13.79 -30.66
CA ALA A 318 -50.72 13.18 -30.02
C ALA A 318 -51.12 12.23 -28.86
N THR A 319 -50.65 11.00 -28.90
CA THR A 319 -50.93 10.01 -27.85
C THR A 319 -50.18 10.36 -26.56
N ARG A 320 -50.77 10.00 -25.41
CA ARG A 320 -50.17 10.17 -24.08
C ARG A 320 -48.75 9.58 -24.02
N ARG A 321 -48.53 8.45 -24.70
CA ARG A 321 -47.22 7.76 -24.73
C ARG A 321 -46.16 8.60 -25.45
N LYS A 322 -46.49 9.26 -26.54
CA LYS A 322 -45.56 10.16 -27.27
C LYS A 322 -45.13 11.33 -26.40
N ILE A 323 -46.06 11.94 -25.68
CA ILE A 323 -45.81 13.07 -24.79
C ILE A 323 -44.93 12.63 -23.62
N LEU A 324 -45.23 11.49 -22.96
CA LEU A 324 -44.39 10.94 -21.88
C LEU A 324 -42.99 10.59 -22.35
N THR A 325 -42.85 9.97 -23.52
CA THR A 325 -41.52 9.62 -24.07
C THR A 325 -40.67 10.85 -24.31
N GLN A 326 -41.24 11.97 -24.71
CA GLN A 326 -40.53 13.22 -24.93
C GLN A 326 -39.93 13.74 -23.59
N PHE A 327 -40.73 13.79 -22.51
CA PHE A 327 -40.21 14.24 -21.19
C PHE A 327 -39.24 13.25 -20.58
N LEU A 328 -39.39 11.94 -20.83
CA LEU A 328 -38.43 10.93 -20.43
C LEU A 328 -37.06 11.12 -21.12
N ILE A 329 -37.06 11.40 -22.41
CA ILE A 329 -35.81 11.68 -23.13
C ILE A 329 -35.17 12.96 -22.62
N GLU A 330 -35.97 14.00 -22.33
CA GLU A 330 -35.47 15.27 -21.77
C GLU A 330 -34.81 15.06 -20.41
N SER A 331 -35.42 14.29 -19.52
CA SER A 331 -34.86 13.94 -18.22
C SER A 331 -33.60 13.05 -18.34
N MET A 332 -33.60 12.06 -19.27
CA MET A 332 -32.44 11.25 -19.56
C MET A 332 -31.24 12.09 -20.04
N VAL A 333 -31.48 13.03 -20.93
CA VAL A 333 -30.39 13.93 -21.43
C VAL A 333 -29.80 14.74 -20.28
N LEU A 334 -30.66 15.26 -19.39
CA LEU A 334 -30.21 16.01 -18.21
C LEU A 334 -29.37 15.15 -17.26
N THR A 335 -29.73 13.89 -17.04
CA THR A 335 -29.01 12.99 -16.13
C THR A 335 -27.71 12.39 -16.74
N ILE A 336 -27.66 12.24 -18.08
CA ILE A 336 -26.45 11.75 -18.77
C ILE A 336 -25.41 12.86 -18.94
N LEU A 337 -25.85 14.11 -19.08
CA LEU A 337 -24.94 15.27 -19.17
C LEU A 337 -24.45 15.76 -17.82
N GLY A 338 -25.13 15.45 -16.72
CA GLY A 338 -24.72 15.69 -15.35
C GLY A 338 -24.07 14.46 -14.74
#